data_f136c86babad00a306b9340eb66fe10a
#
_entry.id   f136c86babad00a306b9340eb66fe10a
#
_cell.length_a   1.000
_cell.length_b   1.000
_cell.length_c   1.000
_cell.angle_alpha   90.00
_cell.angle_beta   90.00
_cell.angle_gamma   90.00
#
_symmetry.space_group_name_H-M   'P 1'
#
loop_
_entity.id
_entity.type
_entity.pdbx_description
1 polymer ?
#
loop_
_entity_poly.entity_id
_entity_poly.type
_entity_poly.pdbx_seq_one_letter_code
_entity_poly.pdbx_strand_id
1 'polypeptide(L)'
;MYHIAIVEDEPEFSMQLQQYLEQYQRENNVEFKISVFCDGAEILKSYKAKYDAIFMDIEMPGINGMDAAEKIREMDEEVVIMFITNMAQYALLGYSVGALDFVMKPVNYYTFAMKVRRVLKRIKKRESWQNTIVLNLPDGLKKIDTKQIYFVEIQNRLLHYHTTEGEYVLKGTMQGAEKMLESDTFVKCNHWYLVNLRHVKEVRKNIAVVGQYELEISRRNKSAFMQALTEYLGEHIRM
;
A
#
# COMPACT_ATOMS: atom_id res chain seq x y z
N MET A 1 -9.38 2.90 0.26
CA MET A 1 -9.31 4.03 -0.70
C MET A 1 -8.02 3.86 -1.49
N TYR A 2 -8.06 3.93 -2.83
CA TYR A 2 -6.88 3.82 -3.69
C TYR A 2 -6.54 5.18 -4.28
N HIS A 3 -5.25 5.50 -4.38
CA HIS A 3 -4.78 6.77 -4.92
C HIS A 3 -4.36 6.58 -6.38
N ILE A 4 -5.13 7.14 -7.32
CA ILE A 4 -4.92 7.01 -8.75
C ILE A 4 -4.43 8.34 -9.33
N ALA A 5 -3.34 8.31 -10.09
CA ALA A 5 -2.93 9.44 -10.91
C ALA A 5 -3.39 9.24 -12.36
N ILE A 6 -3.88 10.28 -12.99
CA ILE A 6 -4.13 10.39 -14.43
C ILE A 6 -3.15 11.40 -14.97
N VAL A 7 -2.38 11.04 -16.01
CA VAL A 7 -1.44 11.93 -16.69
C VAL A 7 -1.84 11.97 -18.16
N GLU A 8 -2.44 13.10 -18.56
CA GLU A 8 -3.13 13.24 -19.84
C GLU A 8 -3.19 14.72 -20.22
N ASP A 9 -2.70 15.08 -21.40
CA ASP A 9 -2.67 16.47 -21.87
C ASP A 9 -3.99 16.91 -22.54
N GLU A 10 -4.85 15.97 -22.95
CA GLU A 10 -6.18 16.25 -23.47
C GLU A 10 -7.21 16.38 -22.33
N PRO A 11 -7.71 17.59 -21.99
CA PRO A 11 -8.63 17.78 -20.85
C PRO A 11 -9.93 16.98 -20.99
N GLU A 12 -10.47 16.86 -22.21
CA GLU A 12 -11.72 16.12 -22.47
C GLU A 12 -11.53 14.63 -22.18
N PHE A 13 -10.41 14.05 -22.61
CA PHE A 13 -10.12 12.65 -22.37
C PHE A 13 -9.79 12.38 -20.89
N SER A 14 -9.06 13.28 -20.25
CA SER A 14 -8.81 13.23 -18.80
C SER A 14 -10.11 13.25 -17.99
N MET A 15 -11.07 14.12 -18.33
CA MET A 15 -12.41 14.14 -17.72
C MET A 15 -13.17 12.84 -17.96
N GLN A 16 -13.08 12.27 -19.17
CA GLN A 16 -13.71 10.98 -19.48
C GLN A 16 -13.17 9.86 -18.58
N LEU A 17 -11.86 9.79 -18.39
CA LEU A 17 -11.24 8.77 -17.49
C LEU A 17 -11.70 8.96 -16.03
N GLN A 18 -11.80 10.21 -15.57
CA GLN A 18 -12.33 10.50 -14.23
C GLN A 18 -13.79 10.01 -14.09
N GLN A 19 -14.64 10.31 -15.05
CA GLN A 19 -16.04 9.85 -15.06
C GLN A 19 -16.12 8.30 -15.04
N TYR A 20 -15.26 7.62 -15.79
CA TYR A 20 -15.19 6.17 -15.79
C TYR A 20 -14.75 5.61 -14.42
N LEU A 21 -13.78 6.24 -13.74
CA LEU A 21 -13.39 5.86 -12.39
C LEU A 21 -14.52 6.09 -11.38
N GLU A 22 -15.23 7.21 -11.47
CA GLU A 22 -16.38 7.50 -10.62
C GLU A 22 -17.54 6.51 -10.85
N GLN A 23 -17.80 6.15 -12.10
CA GLN A 23 -18.77 5.10 -12.42
C GLN A 23 -18.35 3.76 -11.82
N TYR A 24 -17.08 3.39 -11.98
CA TYR A 24 -16.53 2.16 -11.42
C TYR A 24 -16.63 2.12 -9.88
N GLN A 25 -16.39 3.25 -9.18
CA GLN A 25 -16.57 3.38 -7.74
C GLN A 25 -18.00 3.02 -7.31
N ARG A 26 -18.98 3.61 -8.00
CA ARG A 26 -20.41 3.37 -7.70
C ARG A 26 -20.82 1.90 -7.92
N GLU A 27 -20.31 1.28 -8.97
CA GLU A 27 -20.68 -0.10 -9.34
C GLU A 27 -19.99 -1.16 -8.46
N ASN A 28 -18.79 -0.87 -7.91
CA ASN A 28 -17.94 -1.88 -7.27
C ASN A 28 -17.67 -1.64 -5.79
N ASN A 29 -18.28 -0.62 -5.18
CA ASN A 29 -18.10 -0.25 -3.78
C ASN A 29 -16.60 -0.08 -3.41
N VAL A 30 -15.86 0.64 -4.25
CA VAL A 30 -14.47 1.02 -4.04
C VAL A 30 -14.34 2.53 -3.97
N GLU A 31 -13.31 3.04 -3.33
CA GLU A 31 -13.05 4.48 -3.25
C GLU A 31 -11.72 4.80 -3.94
N PHE A 32 -11.74 5.82 -4.80
CA PHE A 32 -10.55 6.39 -5.43
C PHE A 32 -10.33 7.84 -4.98
N LYS A 33 -9.08 8.18 -4.70
CA LYS A 33 -8.61 9.55 -4.68
C LYS A 33 -7.89 9.78 -5.99
N ILE A 34 -8.42 10.68 -6.83
CA ILE A 34 -7.88 10.93 -8.17
C ILE A 34 -7.05 12.21 -8.14
N SER A 35 -5.84 12.14 -8.71
CA SER A 35 -4.99 13.30 -9.00
C SER A 35 -4.78 13.36 -10.51
N VAL A 36 -4.91 14.55 -11.09
CA VAL A 36 -4.78 14.76 -12.53
C VAL A 36 -3.55 15.63 -12.80
N PHE A 37 -2.81 15.29 -13.84
CA PHE A 37 -1.62 15.97 -14.33
C PHE A 37 -1.74 16.14 -15.83
N CYS A 38 -1.33 17.28 -16.36
CA CYS A 38 -1.44 17.59 -17.77
C CYS A 38 -0.21 17.15 -18.58
N ASP A 39 0.89 16.76 -17.95
CA ASP A 39 2.08 16.26 -18.64
C ASP A 39 3.02 15.46 -17.71
N GLY A 40 4.04 14.85 -18.31
CA GLY A 40 5.04 14.07 -17.58
C GLY A 40 5.91 14.90 -16.64
N ALA A 41 6.13 16.19 -16.92
CA ALA A 41 6.93 17.07 -16.07
C ALA A 41 6.18 17.42 -14.78
N GLU A 42 4.87 17.62 -14.87
CA GLU A 42 4.03 17.99 -13.74
C GLU A 42 3.98 16.87 -12.70
N ILE A 43 3.75 15.63 -13.10
CA ILE A 43 3.75 14.50 -12.16
C ILE A 43 5.14 14.30 -11.54
N LEU A 44 6.22 14.43 -12.30
CA LEU A 44 7.58 14.25 -11.81
C LEU A 44 7.99 15.33 -10.80
N LYS A 45 7.58 16.59 -11.01
CA LYS A 45 7.90 17.71 -10.12
C LYS A 45 7.44 17.50 -8.68
N SER A 46 6.32 16.80 -8.50
CA SER A 46 5.70 16.59 -7.19
C SER A 46 5.56 15.12 -6.83
N TYR A 47 6.29 14.24 -7.52
CA TYR A 47 6.19 12.81 -7.27
C TYR A 47 6.60 12.45 -5.84
N LYS A 48 5.68 11.81 -5.16
CA LYS A 48 5.91 11.25 -3.83
C LYS A 48 5.31 9.86 -3.88
N ALA A 49 6.01 8.80 -3.87
CA ALA A 49 5.54 7.40 -3.93
C ALA A 49 4.24 7.09 -3.15
N LYS A 50 3.16 7.84 -3.46
CA LYS A 50 1.85 7.84 -2.79
C LYS A 50 0.73 7.32 -3.69
N TYR A 51 1.03 7.05 -4.96
CA TYR A 51 0.05 6.55 -5.91
C TYR A 51 0.06 5.03 -5.95
N ASP A 52 -1.13 4.43 -5.94
CA ASP A 52 -1.28 2.99 -6.13
C ASP A 52 -1.21 2.61 -7.60
N ALA A 53 -1.74 3.49 -8.46
CA ALA A 53 -1.64 3.33 -9.91
C ALA A 53 -1.56 4.68 -10.63
N ILE A 54 -0.96 4.65 -11.83
CA ILE A 54 -0.85 5.77 -12.75
C ILE A 54 -1.42 5.32 -14.09
N PHE A 55 -2.42 6.06 -14.60
CA PHE A 55 -2.92 5.94 -15.95
C PHE A 55 -2.31 7.08 -16.76
N MET A 56 -1.53 6.75 -17.79
CA MET A 56 -0.64 7.70 -18.45
C MET A 56 -0.76 7.62 -19.96
N ASP A 57 -0.97 8.77 -20.61
CA ASP A 57 -0.72 8.85 -22.03
C ASP A 57 0.79 8.86 -22.31
N ILE A 58 1.18 8.36 -23.46
CA ILE A 58 2.55 8.41 -23.95
C ILE A 58 2.78 9.69 -24.75
N GLU A 59 1.83 10.09 -25.60
CA GLU A 59 1.94 11.22 -26.49
C GLU A 59 1.52 12.51 -25.79
N MET A 60 2.46 13.14 -25.11
CA MET A 60 2.26 14.41 -24.42
C MET A 60 3.40 15.40 -24.76
N PRO A 61 3.12 16.72 -24.72
CA PRO A 61 4.15 17.75 -24.92
C PRO A 61 5.25 17.68 -23.84
N GLY A 62 6.48 17.99 -24.23
CA GLY A 62 7.62 18.03 -23.30
C GLY A 62 8.13 16.66 -22.90
N ILE A 63 7.88 16.22 -21.67
CA ILE A 63 8.27 14.87 -21.22
C ILE A 63 7.12 13.91 -21.57
N ASN A 64 7.39 13.00 -22.54
CA ASN A 64 6.41 11.98 -22.92
C ASN A 64 6.19 10.96 -21.79
N GLY A 65 5.12 10.16 -21.91
CA GLY A 65 4.76 9.21 -20.86
C GLY A 65 5.76 8.09 -20.62
N MET A 66 6.52 7.68 -21.64
CA MET A 66 7.57 6.66 -21.47
C MET A 66 8.74 7.18 -20.65
N ASP A 67 9.26 8.36 -21.01
CA ASP A 67 10.35 9.00 -20.27
C ASP A 67 9.93 9.33 -18.83
N ALA A 68 8.67 9.73 -18.64
CA ALA A 68 8.11 9.96 -17.30
C ALA A 68 8.04 8.66 -16.50
N ALA A 69 7.58 7.56 -17.10
CA ALA A 69 7.50 6.26 -16.47
C ALA A 69 8.87 5.71 -16.07
N GLU A 70 9.89 5.87 -16.91
CA GLU A 70 11.27 5.48 -16.59
C GLU A 70 11.78 6.21 -15.35
N LYS A 71 11.62 7.54 -15.29
CA LYS A 71 12.00 8.35 -14.12
C LYS A 71 11.20 7.99 -12.86
N ILE A 72 9.91 7.68 -13.02
CA ILE A 72 9.09 7.20 -11.90
C ILE A 72 9.64 5.88 -11.38
N ARG A 73 10.05 4.94 -12.24
CA ARG A 73 10.63 3.65 -11.84
C ARG A 73 11.94 3.78 -11.05
N GLU A 74 12.74 4.82 -11.32
CA GLU A 74 13.94 5.12 -10.52
C GLU A 74 13.59 5.49 -9.06
N MET A 75 12.40 6.04 -8.83
CA MET A 75 11.93 6.51 -7.51
C MET A 75 10.95 5.52 -6.85
N ASP A 76 10.20 4.76 -7.64
CA ASP A 76 9.11 3.89 -7.21
C ASP A 76 8.94 2.70 -8.17
N GLU A 77 9.55 1.57 -7.80
CA GLU A 77 9.44 0.32 -8.56
C GLU A 77 8.06 -0.33 -8.47
N GLU A 78 7.26 0.05 -7.45
CA GLU A 78 6.07 -0.68 -7.03
C GLU A 78 4.76 -0.11 -7.60
N VAL A 79 4.71 1.18 -7.95
CA VAL A 79 3.49 1.79 -8.48
C VAL A 79 3.02 1.08 -9.75
N VAL A 80 1.72 0.83 -9.85
CA VAL A 80 1.16 0.17 -11.06
C VAL A 80 1.01 1.20 -12.17
N ILE A 81 1.71 1.02 -13.29
CA ILE A 81 1.57 1.88 -14.47
C ILE A 81 0.73 1.17 -15.54
N MET A 82 -0.23 1.90 -16.10
CA MET A 82 -1.03 1.49 -17.25
C MET A 82 -1.02 2.62 -18.28
N PHE A 83 -0.56 2.33 -19.49
CA PHE A 83 -0.60 3.29 -20.58
C PHE A 83 -1.96 3.29 -21.29
N ILE A 84 -2.45 4.50 -21.63
CA ILE A 84 -3.69 4.72 -22.39
C ILE A 84 -3.36 5.73 -23.48
N THR A 85 -3.17 5.30 -24.74
CA THR A 85 -2.57 6.12 -25.78
C THR A 85 -2.99 5.72 -27.20
N ASN A 86 -2.73 6.57 -28.19
CA ASN A 86 -2.87 6.25 -29.60
C ASN A 86 -1.62 5.52 -30.17
N MET A 87 -0.53 5.46 -29.42
CA MET A 87 0.80 5.03 -29.88
C MET A 87 1.02 3.52 -29.76
N ALA A 88 0.42 2.72 -30.66
CA ALA A 88 0.53 1.26 -30.66
C ALA A 88 1.98 0.72 -30.68
N GLN A 89 2.91 1.45 -31.32
CA GLN A 89 4.32 1.05 -31.44
C GLN A 89 5.05 0.98 -30.08
N TYR A 90 4.55 1.68 -29.07
CA TYR A 90 5.13 1.66 -27.72
C TYR A 90 4.67 0.48 -26.86
N ALA A 91 3.73 -0.35 -27.34
CA ALA A 91 3.23 -1.47 -26.55
C ALA A 91 4.35 -2.46 -26.14
N LEU A 92 5.34 -2.69 -27.01
CA LEU A 92 6.51 -3.52 -26.69
C LEU A 92 7.48 -2.82 -25.72
N LEU A 93 7.63 -1.50 -25.84
CA LEU A 93 8.50 -0.71 -24.96
C LEU A 93 7.91 -0.54 -23.55
N GLY A 94 6.59 -0.61 -23.39
CA GLY A 94 5.94 -0.60 -22.08
C GLY A 94 6.40 -1.72 -21.13
N TYR A 95 6.94 -2.82 -21.68
CA TYR A 95 7.55 -3.88 -20.87
C TYR A 95 8.83 -3.44 -20.17
N SER A 96 9.63 -2.53 -20.75
CA SER A 96 10.88 -2.07 -20.13
C SER A 96 10.66 -1.32 -18.83
N VAL A 97 9.54 -0.60 -18.72
CA VAL A 97 9.14 0.11 -17.50
C VAL A 97 8.21 -0.71 -16.59
N GLY A 98 8.02 -2.00 -16.88
CA GLY A 98 7.16 -2.86 -16.09
C GLY A 98 5.70 -2.41 -16.05
N ALA A 99 5.18 -1.80 -17.12
CA ALA A 99 3.77 -1.43 -17.19
C ALA A 99 2.88 -2.68 -17.09
N LEU A 100 1.80 -2.56 -16.34
CA LEU A 100 0.86 -3.67 -16.15
C LEU A 100 0.04 -3.95 -17.40
N ASP A 101 -0.30 -2.89 -18.12
CA ASP A 101 -1.18 -3.00 -19.29
C ASP A 101 -0.98 -1.81 -20.24
N PHE A 102 -1.48 -2.00 -21.44
CA PHE A 102 -1.48 -1.03 -22.52
C PHE A 102 -2.89 -0.98 -23.13
N VAL A 103 -3.47 0.21 -23.25
CA VAL A 103 -4.84 0.40 -23.74
C VAL A 103 -4.81 1.40 -24.89
N MET A 104 -5.37 1.01 -26.03
CA MET A 104 -5.48 1.88 -27.19
C MET A 104 -6.68 2.82 -27.06
N LYS A 105 -6.49 4.10 -27.32
CA LYS A 105 -7.57 5.07 -27.57
C LYS A 105 -8.24 4.75 -28.94
N PRO A 106 -9.57 4.91 -29.08
CA PRO A 106 -10.55 5.33 -28.09
C PRO A 106 -10.92 4.21 -27.10
N VAL A 107 -11.10 4.57 -25.84
CA VAL A 107 -11.43 3.63 -24.77
C VAL A 107 -12.91 3.73 -24.42
N ASN A 108 -13.62 2.61 -24.40
CA ASN A 108 -14.98 2.56 -23.85
C ASN A 108 -14.95 2.12 -22.38
N TYR A 109 -16.02 2.42 -21.64
CA TYR A 109 -16.12 2.14 -20.21
C TYR A 109 -15.88 0.66 -19.87
N TYR A 110 -16.46 -0.28 -20.62
CA TYR A 110 -16.34 -1.71 -20.30
C TYR A 110 -14.89 -2.21 -20.40
N THR A 111 -14.17 -1.79 -21.46
CA THR A 111 -12.75 -2.11 -21.61
C THR A 111 -11.96 -1.50 -20.47
N PHE A 112 -12.20 -0.23 -20.15
CA PHE A 112 -11.55 0.48 -19.05
C PHE A 112 -11.81 -0.21 -17.70
N ALA A 113 -13.05 -0.53 -17.38
CA ALA A 113 -13.45 -1.21 -16.15
C ALA A 113 -12.75 -2.56 -15.96
N MET A 114 -12.61 -3.36 -17.03
CA MET A 114 -11.84 -4.61 -16.98
C MET A 114 -10.36 -4.35 -16.62
N LYS A 115 -9.77 -3.30 -17.19
CA LYS A 115 -8.37 -2.93 -16.91
C LYS A 115 -8.21 -2.41 -15.48
N VAL A 116 -9.10 -1.55 -15.00
CA VAL A 116 -9.12 -1.09 -13.60
C VAL A 116 -9.20 -2.28 -12.64
N ARG A 117 -10.06 -3.27 -12.92
CA ARG A 117 -10.13 -4.49 -12.11
C ARG A 117 -8.81 -5.24 -12.05
N ARG A 118 -8.07 -5.29 -13.17
CA ARG A 118 -6.74 -5.91 -13.22
C ARG A 118 -5.71 -5.12 -12.41
N VAL A 119 -5.74 -3.78 -12.51
CA VAL A 119 -4.94 -2.86 -11.70
C VAL A 119 -5.17 -3.10 -10.21
N LEU A 120 -6.43 -3.07 -9.76
CA LEU A 120 -6.78 -3.30 -8.36
C LEU A 120 -6.37 -4.69 -7.86
N LYS A 121 -6.48 -5.73 -8.71
CA LYS A 121 -5.98 -7.06 -8.36
C LYS A 121 -4.47 -7.08 -8.17
N ARG A 122 -3.72 -6.34 -8.99
CA ARG A 122 -2.26 -6.21 -8.87
C ARG A 122 -1.87 -5.50 -7.57
N ILE A 123 -2.54 -4.37 -7.26
CA ILE A 123 -2.33 -3.62 -6.01
C ILE A 123 -2.60 -4.52 -4.80
N LYS A 124 -3.76 -5.17 -4.73
CA LYS A 124 -4.11 -6.10 -3.64
C LYS A 124 -3.09 -7.23 -3.48
N LYS A 125 -2.58 -7.77 -4.60
CA LYS A 125 -1.56 -8.81 -4.57
C LYS A 125 -0.25 -8.28 -3.97
N ARG A 126 0.17 -7.07 -4.37
CA ARG A 126 1.35 -6.38 -3.80
C ARG A 126 1.20 -6.19 -2.29
N GLU A 127 0.07 -5.59 -1.84
CA GLU A 127 -0.24 -5.41 -0.42
C GLU A 127 -0.24 -6.73 0.36
N SER A 128 -0.78 -7.79 -0.22
CA SER A 128 -0.77 -9.13 0.39
C SER A 128 0.65 -9.68 0.55
N TRP A 129 1.55 -9.43 -0.39
CA TRP A 129 2.94 -9.88 -0.29
C TRP A 129 3.72 -9.06 0.74
N GLN A 130 3.56 -7.74 0.74
CA GLN A 130 4.19 -6.84 1.72
C GLN A 130 3.72 -7.12 3.15
N ASN A 131 2.46 -7.54 3.32
CA ASN A 131 1.89 -7.90 4.61
C ASN A 131 2.07 -9.37 4.99
N THR A 132 2.96 -10.12 4.32
CA THR A 132 3.15 -11.55 4.62
C THR A 132 4.54 -11.80 5.14
N ILE A 133 4.62 -12.50 6.28
CA ILE A 133 5.87 -13.04 6.82
C ILE A 133 5.84 -14.57 6.84
N VAL A 134 7.02 -15.19 6.88
CA VAL A 134 7.18 -16.63 7.04
C VAL A 134 7.85 -16.89 8.39
N LEU A 135 7.14 -17.58 9.29
CA LEU A 135 7.69 -18.03 10.57
C LEU A 135 8.28 -19.43 10.43
N ASN A 136 9.52 -19.59 10.91
CA ASN A 136 10.19 -20.89 11.01
C ASN A 136 9.81 -21.54 12.34
N LEU A 137 8.79 -22.40 12.33
CA LEU A 137 8.34 -23.14 13.50
C LEU A 137 9.11 -24.47 13.63
N PRO A 138 9.14 -25.11 14.81
CA PRO A 138 9.81 -26.39 15.00
C PRO A 138 9.32 -27.51 14.09
N ASP A 139 8.06 -27.45 13.65
CA ASP A 139 7.36 -28.41 12.81
C ASP A 139 7.23 -27.99 11.33
N GLY A 140 7.82 -26.84 10.94
CA GLY A 140 7.82 -26.40 9.55
C GLY A 140 7.69 -24.89 9.35
N LEU A 141 7.31 -24.50 8.14
CA LEU A 141 7.14 -23.09 7.74
C LEU A 141 5.68 -22.69 7.82
N LYS A 142 5.37 -21.60 8.51
CA LYS A 142 4.03 -21.00 8.55
C LYS A 142 4.06 -19.63 7.89
N LYS A 143 3.28 -19.47 6.84
CA LYS A 143 3.02 -18.16 6.20
C LYS A 143 1.89 -17.46 6.95
N ILE A 144 2.12 -16.23 7.40
CA ILE A 144 1.17 -15.42 8.18
C ILE A 144 1.02 -14.04 7.56
N ASP A 145 -0.22 -13.56 7.45
CA ASP A 145 -0.51 -12.15 7.16
C ASP A 145 -0.25 -11.32 8.42
N THR A 146 0.62 -10.31 8.32
CA THR A 146 0.95 -9.42 9.44
C THR A 146 -0.29 -8.70 9.99
N LYS A 147 -1.34 -8.52 9.17
CA LYS A 147 -2.64 -7.99 9.60
C LYS A 147 -3.35 -8.88 10.63
N GLN A 148 -3.00 -10.17 10.70
CA GLN A 148 -3.56 -11.12 11.67
C GLN A 148 -2.83 -11.08 13.02
N ILE A 149 -1.66 -10.45 13.11
CA ILE A 149 -0.85 -10.40 14.33
C ILE A 149 -1.36 -9.26 15.22
N TYR A 150 -1.75 -9.57 16.45
CA TYR A 150 -2.08 -8.59 17.47
C TYR A 150 -0.83 -7.91 18.02
N PHE A 151 0.14 -8.72 18.44
CA PHE A 151 1.43 -8.27 18.96
C PHE A 151 2.42 -9.45 18.99
N VAL A 152 3.69 -9.12 19.13
CA VAL A 152 4.76 -10.08 19.40
C VAL A 152 5.28 -9.85 20.81
N GLU A 153 5.37 -10.92 21.60
CA GLU A 153 5.94 -10.93 22.94
C GLU A 153 7.28 -11.65 22.94
N ILE A 154 8.24 -11.14 23.70
CA ILE A 154 9.46 -11.91 24.01
C ILE A 154 9.42 -12.41 25.44
N GLN A 155 9.42 -13.73 25.63
CA GLN A 155 9.46 -14.39 26.93
C GLN A 155 10.44 -15.56 26.90
N ASN A 156 11.33 -15.67 27.90
CA ASN A 156 12.32 -16.74 27.99
C ASN A 156 13.17 -16.98 26.73
N ARG A 157 13.53 -15.92 26.00
CA ARG A 157 14.25 -15.94 24.71
C ARG A 157 13.47 -16.57 23.55
N LEU A 158 12.17 -16.69 23.71
CA LEU A 158 11.24 -17.11 22.67
C LEU A 158 10.38 -15.93 22.25
N LEU A 159 10.05 -15.88 20.97
CA LEU A 159 9.07 -14.94 20.42
C LEU A 159 7.72 -15.63 20.33
N HIS A 160 6.73 -15.02 20.90
CA HIS A 160 5.33 -15.43 20.90
C HIS A 160 4.56 -14.48 20.00
N TYR A 161 4.15 -14.95 18.84
CA TYR A 161 3.31 -14.21 17.90
C TYR A 161 1.84 -14.47 18.23
N HIS A 162 1.19 -13.51 18.87
CA HIS A 162 -0.25 -13.58 19.20
C HIS A 162 -1.06 -13.14 18.00
N THR A 163 -1.86 -14.03 17.43
CA THR A 163 -2.60 -13.80 16.19
C THR A 163 -4.09 -14.09 16.32
N THR A 164 -4.86 -13.73 15.30
CA THR A 164 -6.30 -14.06 15.21
C THR A 164 -6.56 -15.57 15.09
N GLU A 165 -5.55 -16.35 14.64
CA GLU A 165 -5.66 -17.82 14.48
C GLU A 165 -5.07 -18.61 15.67
N GLY A 166 -4.42 -17.92 16.60
CA GLY A 166 -3.75 -18.56 17.75
C GLY A 166 -2.36 -17.98 18.00
N GLU A 167 -1.57 -18.71 18.74
CA GLU A 167 -0.21 -18.32 19.14
C GLU A 167 0.82 -19.19 18.41
N TYR A 168 1.88 -18.54 17.90
CA TYR A 168 3.03 -19.22 17.29
C TYR A 168 4.30 -18.87 18.06
N VAL A 169 5.04 -19.90 18.51
CA VAL A 169 6.22 -19.72 19.35
C VAL A 169 7.48 -20.19 18.61
N LEU A 170 8.49 -19.31 18.56
CA LEU A 170 9.76 -19.64 17.91
C LEU A 170 10.94 -18.96 18.60
N LYS A 171 12.15 -19.48 18.36
CA LYS A 171 13.38 -18.85 18.84
C LYS A 171 13.66 -17.57 18.08
N GLY A 172 13.99 -16.50 18.80
CA GLY A 172 14.33 -15.24 18.16
C GLY A 172 14.59 -14.11 19.14
N THR A 173 14.78 -12.92 18.59
CA THR A 173 15.00 -11.68 19.35
C THR A 173 13.95 -10.65 18.96
N MET A 174 13.61 -9.75 19.88
CA MET A 174 12.68 -8.66 19.59
C MET A 174 13.18 -7.79 18.42
N GLN A 175 14.48 -7.54 18.35
CA GLN A 175 15.07 -6.79 17.23
C GLN A 175 14.90 -7.51 15.88
N GLY A 176 15.00 -8.86 15.88
CA GLY A 176 14.72 -9.66 14.68
C GLY A 176 13.25 -9.59 14.25
N ALA A 177 12.33 -9.62 15.24
CA ALA A 177 10.90 -9.44 14.96
C ALA A 177 10.58 -8.04 14.43
N GLU A 178 11.18 -6.97 14.97
CA GLU A 178 11.04 -5.61 14.46
C GLU A 178 11.48 -5.51 13.01
N LYS A 179 12.66 -6.04 12.69
CA LYS A 179 13.17 -6.03 11.31
C LYS A 179 12.29 -6.85 10.35
N MET A 180 11.72 -7.97 10.82
CA MET A 180 10.83 -8.80 10.01
C MET A 180 9.46 -8.16 9.78
N LEU A 181 8.97 -7.39 10.77
CA LEU A 181 7.69 -6.67 10.75
C LEU A 181 7.89 -5.17 10.46
N GLU A 182 8.98 -4.82 9.77
CA GLU A 182 9.34 -3.44 9.44
C GLU A 182 8.19 -2.76 8.68
N SER A 183 7.38 -2.04 9.45
CA SER A 183 6.26 -1.24 8.96
C SER A 183 5.85 -0.23 10.03
N ASP A 184 5.28 0.89 9.63
CA ASP A 184 4.78 1.93 10.52
C ASP A 184 3.63 1.47 11.42
N THR A 185 3.13 0.24 11.22
CA THR A 185 2.04 -0.34 12.01
C THR A 185 2.50 -1.08 13.25
N PHE A 186 3.79 -1.47 13.36
CA PHE A 186 4.30 -2.21 14.52
C PHE A 186 5.19 -1.33 15.40
N VAL A 187 4.75 -1.10 16.63
CA VAL A 187 5.43 -0.19 17.58
C VAL A 187 5.63 -0.84 18.94
N LYS A 188 6.81 -0.66 19.55
CA LYS A 188 7.07 -1.12 20.91
C LYS A 188 6.28 -0.31 21.94
N CYS A 189 5.46 -0.97 22.73
CA CYS A 189 4.87 -0.35 23.92
C CYS A 189 5.79 -0.49 25.18
N ASN A 190 6.65 -1.52 25.21
CA ASN A 190 7.74 -1.69 26.17
C ASN A 190 8.81 -2.61 25.59
N HIS A 191 9.75 -3.13 26.39
CA HIS A 191 10.81 -3.98 25.87
C HIS A 191 10.40 -5.43 25.61
N TRP A 192 9.23 -5.86 26.09
CA TRP A 192 8.70 -7.21 25.86
C TRP A 192 7.71 -7.29 24.71
N TYR A 193 7.03 -6.18 24.37
CA TYR A 193 5.91 -6.19 23.42
C TYR A 193 6.14 -5.28 22.23
N LEU A 194 5.98 -5.83 21.03
CA LEU A 194 5.87 -5.13 19.74
C LEU A 194 4.40 -5.22 19.27
N VAL A 195 3.70 -4.10 19.29
CA VAL A 195 2.25 -4.04 19.15
C VAL A 195 1.87 -3.61 17.74
N ASN A 196 0.91 -4.29 17.14
CA ASN A 196 0.28 -3.87 15.89
C ASN A 196 -0.79 -2.82 16.19
N LEU A 197 -0.56 -1.57 15.77
CA LEU A 197 -1.44 -0.44 16.00
C LEU A 197 -2.84 -0.64 15.41
N ARG A 198 -2.96 -1.44 14.35
CA ARG A 198 -4.22 -1.82 13.73
C ARG A 198 -5.24 -2.42 14.71
N HIS A 199 -4.75 -3.13 15.70
CA HIS A 199 -5.55 -3.85 16.69
C HIS A 199 -5.69 -3.13 18.02
N VAL A 200 -5.12 -1.93 18.16
CA VAL A 200 -5.30 -1.08 19.35
C VAL A 200 -6.72 -0.52 19.34
N LYS A 201 -7.52 -0.95 20.29
CA LYS A 201 -8.91 -0.47 20.46
C LYS A 201 -8.98 0.83 21.26
N GLU A 202 -8.15 0.90 22.31
CA GLU A 202 -8.08 2.08 23.18
C GLU A 202 -6.77 2.08 23.98
N VAL A 203 -6.43 3.24 24.54
CA VAL A 203 -5.33 3.39 25.49
C VAL A 203 -5.89 4.01 26.77
N ARG A 204 -5.78 3.30 27.89
CA ARG A 204 -6.20 3.76 29.21
C ARG A 204 -4.97 4.00 30.09
N LYS A 205 -4.68 5.26 30.41
CA LYS A 205 -3.47 5.64 31.19
C LYS A 205 -2.18 5.08 30.56
N ASN A 206 -1.69 3.94 31.02
CA ASN A 206 -0.48 3.26 30.55
C ASN A 206 -0.77 1.84 30.02
N ILE A 207 -2.01 1.53 29.70
CA ILE A 207 -2.41 0.22 29.18
C ILE A 207 -2.97 0.41 27.76
N ALA A 208 -2.42 -0.32 26.81
CA ALA A 208 -2.99 -0.46 25.47
C ALA A 208 -3.87 -1.71 25.44
N VAL A 209 -5.11 -1.56 25.02
CA VAL A 209 -6.04 -2.68 24.79
C VAL A 209 -5.89 -3.10 23.32
N VAL A 210 -5.29 -4.27 23.09
CA VAL A 210 -4.96 -4.80 21.77
C VAL A 210 -5.76 -6.08 21.54
N GLY A 211 -6.77 -6.01 20.68
CA GLY A 211 -7.72 -7.12 20.56
C GLY A 211 -8.46 -7.40 21.86
N GLN A 212 -8.11 -8.48 22.53
CA GLN A 212 -8.63 -8.89 23.84
C GLN A 212 -7.58 -8.81 24.98
N TYR A 213 -6.39 -8.32 24.68
CA TYR A 213 -5.25 -8.30 25.60
C TYR A 213 -5.02 -6.88 26.12
N GLU A 214 -4.57 -6.78 27.39
CA GLU A 214 -4.15 -5.54 28.02
C GLU A 214 -2.63 -5.53 28.17
N LEU A 215 -1.96 -4.62 27.48
CA LEU A 215 -0.50 -4.54 27.45
C LEU A 215 -0.03 -3.25 28.11
N GLU A 216 0.91 -3.34 29.03
CA GLU A 216 1.48 -2.18 29.71
C GLU A 216 2.39 -1.37 28.77
N ILE A 217 2.15 -0.07 28.69
CA ILE A 217 3.03 0.88 27.98
C ILE A 217 4.02 1.45 29.01
N SER A 218 5.32 1.20 28.81
CA SER A 218 6.36 1.75 29.69
C SER A 218 6.40 3.29 29.59
N ARG A 219 6.80 3.94 30.68
CA ARG A 219 6.95 5.40 30.71
C ARG A 219 7.85 5.93 29.59
N ARG A 220 8.93 5.18 29.30
CA ARG A 220 9.90 5.52 28.25
C ARG A 220 9.29 5.50 26.84
N ASN A 221 8.43 4.54 26.56
CA ASN A 221 7.87 4.34 25.22
C ASN A 221 6.55 5.08 25.00
N LYS A 222 5.94 5.63 26.06
CA LYS A 222 4.59 6.20 26.01
C LYS A 222 4.44 7.31 24.97
N SER A 223 5.37 8.27 24.94
CA SER A 223 5.30 9.39 23.97
C SER A 223 5.39 8.90 22.54
N ALA A 224 6.38 8.05 22.22
CA ALA A 224 6.57 7.49 20.88
C ALA A 224 5.39 6.60 20.45
N PHE A 225 4.86 5.77 21.38
CA PHE A 225 3.71 4.92 21.10
C PHE A 225 2.44 5.74 20.79
N MET A 226 2.17 6.79 21.58
CA MET A 226 1.01 7.65 21.37
C MET A 226 1.12 8.47 20.09
N GLN A 227 2.32 8.95 19.77
CA GLN A 227 2.56 9.64 18.51
C GLN A 227 2.28 8.73 17.32
N ALA A 228 2.90 7.55 17.28
CA ALA A 228 2.70 6.57 16.20
C ALA A 228 1.21 6.15 16.08
N LEU A 229 0.51 5.95 17.20
CA LEU A 229 -0.92 5.64 17.18
C LEU A 229 -1.75 6.79 16.58
N THR A 230 -1.43 8.04 16.92
CA THR A 230 -2.13 9.22 16.38
C THR A 230 -1.90 9.36 14.88
N GLU A 231 -0.67 9.18 14.43
CA GLU A 231 -0.32 9.19 13.00
C GLU A 231 -1.05 8.08 12.25
N TYR A 232 -1.03 6.85 12.77
CA TYR A 232 -1.74 5.71 12.21
C TYR A 232 -3.26 5.97 12.09
N LEU A 233 -3.89 6.54 13.13
CA LEU A 233 -5.32 6.86 13.12
C LEU A 233 -5.64 7.98 12.11
N GLY A 234 -4.79 9.00 12.02
CA GLY A 234 -4.97 10.10 11.06
C GLY A 234 -4.88 9.66 9.59
N GLU A 235 -4.11 8.62 9.28
CA GLU A 235 -3.98 8.08 7.93
C GLU A 235 -5.07 7.07 7.56
N HIS A 236 -5.60 6.33 8.53
CA HIS A 236 -6.45 5.16 8.30
C HIS A 236 -7.90 5.30 8.77
N ILE A 237 -8.21 6.28 9.62
CA ILE A 237 -9.56 6.51 10.16
C ILE A 237 -10.00 7.93 9.82
N ARG A 238 -11.15 8.06 9.15
CA ARG A 238 -11.82 9.37 9.01
C ARG A 238 -12.38 9.76 10.38
N MET A 239 -11.85 10.83 10.97
CA MET A 239 -12.49 11.54 12.05
C MET A 239 -13.62 12.41 11.53
#